data_f02d1b03ee76c50fc128d4f2b0457b60
#
_entry.id   f02d1b03ee76c50fc128d4f2b0457b60
#
_cell.length_a   1.000
_cell.length_b   1.000
_cell.length_c   1.000
_cell.angle_alpha   90.00
_cell.angle_beta   90.00
_cell.angle_gamma   90.00
#
_symmetry.space_group_name_H-M   'P 1'
#
loop_
_entity.id
_entity.type
_entity.pdbx_description
1 polymer ?
#
loop_
_entity_poly.entity_id
_entity_poly.type
_entity_poly.pdbx_seq_one_letter_code
_entity_poly.pdbx_strand_id
1 'polypeptide(L)'
;MATTLTFLGGARTVTGSKYLLAIDPPGGAPDRPGAGPRRILVDCGLFQGMKKLRRANWVPFPVDPVSIDDVLLTHAHMDHTGYLPRLVKHGFRGSIWGTDATQALTEIVLRDSAYLQERDADFANEHGFSRHEKALPLYRIGDVAKTLPLMRSVEFHRPLDLGDGIEATWYRAGHILGSASIRVATPDGSVLFLGRTTHPVLRSREIPPGADVALIESTYGDREHIEPASPHEAFAAAIRRTVSLGGSVLVPAFAVDRTEVVLAALDGMAAEGRIPPVPVYVDSPMALRSLEIYRAPSQACELRDGARLRLPHLRLTQLRTVEESKRLNTLGTPAIIISASGMATGGRVLHHLARMLPDPRNCVVLTGYQAVGTRGRSLADGAQSLKLLGMEVGVRASVVRDEEFSVHADASELVDWARGLSPAPGRIFCVHGEPDSASALAGALRSRLGLDAAVASPGQTITVGRS
;
A
#
# COMPACT_ATOMS: atom_id res chain seq x y z
N MET A 1 -28.65 19.47 -9.42
CA MET A 1 -27.21 19.29 -9.27
C MET A 1 -27.03 17.94 -8.65
N ALA A 2 -26.12 17.13 -9.11
CA ALA A 2 -25.88 15.83 -8.52
C ALA A 2 -24.37 15.56 -8.45
N THR A 3 -23.85 15.50 -7.25
CA THR A 3 -22.54 14.92 -7.04
C THR A 3 -22.67 13.40 -7.12
N THR A 4 -21.86 12.78 -7.97
CA THR A 4 -21.81 11.31 -8.10
C THR A 4 -20.44 10.77 -7.73
N LEU A 5 -20.42 9.55 -7.18
CA LEU A 5 -19.22 8.80 -6.87
C LEU A 5 -19.24 7.46 -7.64
N THR A 6 -18.19 7.22 -8.44
CA THR A 6 -18.01 5.98 -9.21
C THR A 6 -16.80 5.19 -8.69
N PHE A 7 -17.02 3.89 -8.42
CA PHE A 7 -15.98 2.96 -7.95
C PHE A 7 -15.23 2.36 -9.16
N LEU A 8 -14.15 2.99 -9.61
CA LEU A 8 -13.35 2.53 -10.75
C LEU A 8 -12.33 1.42 -10.39
N GLY A 9 -12.04 1.24 -9.11
CA GLY A 9 -11.14 0.22 -8.59
C GLY A 9 -11.23 0.13 -7.07
N GLY A 10 -10.50 -0.82 -6.46
CA GLY A 10 -10.58 -1.05 -5.01
C GLY A 10 -11.93 -1.64 -4.53
N ALA A 11 -12.85 -1.96 -5.42
CA ALA A 11 -14.11 -2.63 -5.09
C ALA A 11 -13.97 -4.15 -5.27
N ARG A 12 -14.29 -4.93 -4.24
CA ARG A 12 -14.15 -6.41 -4.19
C ARG A 12 -12.73 -6.91 -4.46
N THR A 13 -11.74 -6.09 -4.16
CA THR A 13 -10.31 -6.41 -4.30
C THR A 13 -9.49 -5.45 -3.42
N VAL A 14 -8.34 -5.93 -2.95
CA VAL A 14 -7.37 -5.17 -2.15
C VAL A 14 -6.36 -4.42 -3.01
N THR A 15 -6.74 -3.98 -4.22
CA THR A 15 -5.76 -3.37 -5.13
C THR A 15 -6.42 -2.49 -6.17
N GLY A 16 -5.67 -1.54 -6.71
CA GLY A 16 -6.09 -0.67 -7.81
C GLY A 16 -7.11 0.39 -7.43
N SER A 17 -7.03 0.92 -6.21
CA SER A 17 -7.94 1.94 -5.67
C SER A 17 -8.06 3.16 -6.58
N LYS A 18 -9.29 3.46 -7.00
CA LYS A 18 -9.65 4.60 -7.86
C LYS A 18 -11.12 4.93 -7.63
N TYR A 19 -11.38 6.14 -7.14
CA TYR A 19 -12.74 6.60 -6.84
C TYR A 19 -12.95 7.95 -7.52
N LEU A 20 -13.91 8.02 -8.45
CA LEU A 20 -14.16 9.23 -9.24
C LEU A 20 -15.38 9.98 -8.69
N LEU A 21 -15.18 11.19 -8.23
CA LEU A 21 -16.24 12.17 -7.97
C LEU A 21 -16.49 12.99 -9.24
N ALA A 22 -17.74 13.08 -9.67
CA ALA A 22 -18.18 14.01 -10.69
C ALA A 22 -19.25 14.93 -10.08
N ILE A 23 -18.98 16.23 -10.09
CA ILE A 23 -19.72 17.25 -9.39
C ILE A 23 -20.26 18.23 -10.44
N ASP A 24 -21.57 18.34 -10.56
CA ASP A 24 -22.19 19.30 -11.45
C ASP A 24 -21.99 20.74 -10.91
N PRO A 25 -21.71 21.72 -11.79
CA PRO A 25 -21.49 23.09 -11.37
C PRO A 25 -22.74 23.70 -10.72
N PRO A 26 -22.57 24.58 -9.68
CA PRO A 26 -23.67 25.30 -9.07
C PRO A 26 -24.45 26.10 -10.11
N GLY A 27 -25.79 25.99 -10.10
CA GLY A 27 -26.68 26.77 -10.99
C GLY A 27 -26.82 26.24 -12.40
N GLY A 28 -26.23 25.06 -12.73
CA GLY A 28 -26.37 24.39 -14.04
C GLY A 28 -25.61 25.08 -15.19
N ALA A 29 -24.93 26.19 -14.95
CA ALA A 29 -24.03 26.82 -15.90
C ALA A 29 -22.59 26.72 -15.34
N PRO A 30 -21.65 26.10 -16.06
CA PRO A 30 -20.26 26.15 -15.66
C PRO A 30 -19.73 27.57 -15.72
N ASP A 31 -18.95 28.01 -14.71
CA ASP A 31 -18.21 29.29 -14.74
C ASP A 31 -17.21 29.33 -15.91
N ARG A 32 -17.02 28.18 -16.60
CA ARG A 32 -16.22 28.01 -17.80
C ARG A 32 -17.09 27.60 -18.97
N PRO A 33 -17.23 28.41 -20.04
CA PRO A 33 -17.98 28.04 -21.23
C PRO A 33 -17.46 26.70 -21.80
N GLY A 34 -18.34 25.70 -21.90
CA GLY A 34 -18.02 24.37 -22.44
C GLY A 34 -17.43 23.36 -21.43
N ALA A 35 -17.30 23.71 -20.13
CA ALA A 35 -16.84 22.79 -19.12
C ALA A 35 -17.98 21.84 -18.67
N GLY A 36 -17.69 20.54 -18.67
CA GLY A 36 -18.53 19.51 -18.04
C GLY A 36 -18.44 19.54 -16.50
N PRO A 37 -18.93 18.52 -15.81
CA PRO A 37 -18.83 18.39 -14.36
C PRO A 37 -17.37 18.42 -13.91
N ARG A 38 -17.11 19.00 -12.74
CA ARG A 38 -15.81 18.94 -12.08
C ARG A 38 -15.50 17.49 -11.71
N ARG A 39 -14.35 16.98 -12.11
CA ARG A 39 -13.96 15.59 -11.86
C ARG A 39 -12.74 15.50 -10.97
N ILE A 40 -12.92 14.87 -9.83
CA ILE A 40 -11.86 14.64 -8.82
C ILE A 40 -11.67 13.13 -8.68
N LEU A 41 -10.46 12.65 -8.88
CA LEU A 41 -10.10 11.26 -8.69
C LEU A 41 -9.42 11.09 -7.32
N VAL A 42 -9.98 10.28 -6.44
CA VAL A 42 -9.32 9.90 -5.19
C VAL A 42 -8.60 8.59 -5.39
N ASP A 43 -7.30 8.62 -5.21
CA ASP A 43 -6.34 7.58 -5.56
C ASP A 43 -6.31 7.20 -7.06
N CYS A 44 -5.16 6.70 -7.50
CA CYS A 44 -4.93 6.27 -8.87
C CYS A 44 -3.96 5.07 -8.89
N GLY A 45 -4.39 3.94 -8.34
CA GLY A 45 -3.57 2.78 -8.07
C GLY A 45 -3.45 1.79 -9.22
N LEU A 46 -2.40 0.95 -9.17
CA LEU A 46 -2.26 -0.20 -10.04
C LEU A 46 -3.00 -1.41 -9.48
N PHE A 47 -3.66 -2.16 -10.34
CA PHE A 47 -4.10 -3.50 -10.03
C PHE A 47 -2.91 -4.46 -9.96
N GLN A 48 -2.84 -5.24 -8.89
CA GLN A 48 -1.78 -6.22 -8.62
C GLN A 48 -2.36 -7.63 -8.45
N GLY A 49 -1.50 -8.62 -8.17
CA GLY A 49 -1.93 -10.00 -7.90
C GLY A 49 -2.42 -10.76 -9.14
N MET A 50 -3.66 -11.14 -9.20
CA MET A 50 -4.24 -11.99 -10.25
C MET A 50 -4.04 -11.44 -11.65
N LYS A 51 -3.79 -12.34 -12.61
CA LYS A 51 -3.55 -11.99 -14.03
C LYS A 51 -4.70 -11.16 -14.64
N LYS A 52 -5.95 -11.45 -14.28
CA LYS A 52 -7.14 -10.70 -14.75
C LYS A 52 -7.04 -9.24 -14.30
N LEU A 53 -6.71 -8.98 -13.05
CA LEU A 53 -6.57 -7.64 -12.49
C LEU A 53 -5.39 -6.90 -13.14
N ARG A 54 -4.21 -7.54 -13.25
CA ARG A 54 -3.04 -6.92 -13.89
C ARG A 54 -3.31 -6.52 -15.35
N ARG A 55 -4.13 -7.30 -16.08
CA ARG A 55 -4.55 -6.96 -17.45
C ARG A 55 -5.44 -5.70 -17.49
N ALA A 56 -6.22 -5.43 -16.45
CA ALA A 56 -7.04 -4.22 -16.37
C ALA A 56 -6.22 -2.92 -16.39
N ASN A 57 -4.93 -2.97 -15.98
CA ASN A 57 -4.04 -1.81 -16.11
C ASN A 57 -3.75 -1.41 -17.57
N TRP A 58 -3.96 -2.31 -18.53
CA TRP A 58 -3.71 -2.08 -19.95
C TRP A 58 -4.94 -1.60 -20.72
N VAL A 59 -6.12 -1.77 -20.14
CA VAL A 59 -7.38 -1.27 -20.70
C VAL A 59 -7.37 0.27 -20.65
N PRO A 60 -7.99 0.97 -21.64
CA PRO A 60 -8.19 2.42 -21.55
C PRO A 60 -8.84 2.83 -20.24
N PHE A 61 -8.46 3.98 -19.70
CA PHE A 61 -9.06 4.50 -18.48
C PHE A 61 -10.56 4.76 -18.74
N PRO A 62 -11.46 4.45 -17.77
CA PRO A 62 -12.90 4.51 -18.00
C PRO A 62 -13.48 5.88 -18.35
N VAL A 63 -12.75 6.95 -18.02
CA VAL A 63 -13.06 8.33 -18.41
C VAL A 63 -11.85 8.94 -19.10
N ASP A 64 -12.06 9.96 -19.93
CA ASP A 64 -10.95 10.66 -20.58
C ASP A 64 -10.05 11.32 -19.51
N PRO A 65 -8.76 10.94 -19.41
CA PRO A 65 -7.84 11.55 -18.45
C PRO A 65 -7.71 13.08 -18.54
N VAL A 66 -7.93 13.66 -19.74
CA VAL A 66 -7.94 15.13 -19.94
C VAL A 66 -9.07 15.79 -19.16
N SER A 67 -10.17 15.08 -18.92
CA SER A 67 -11.34 15.60 -18.24
C SER A 67 -11.26 15.53 -16.70
N ILE A 68 -10.18 14.96 -16.15
CA ILE A 68 -9.96 14.91 -14.70
C ILE A 68 -9.23 16.16 -14.28
N ASP A 69 -9.80 16.89 -13.34
CA ASP A 69 -9.25 18.18 -12.87
C ASP A 69 -8.18 18.00 -11.79
N ASP A 70 -8.43 17.12 -10.83
CA ASP A 70 -7.53 16.87 -9.70
C ASP A 70 -7.47 15.40 -9.32
N VAL A 71 -6.33 15.00 -8.76
CA VAL A 71 -6.15 13.71 -8.08
C VAL A 71 -5.81 13.97 -6.62
N LEU A 72 -6.50 13.32 -5.68
CA LEU A 72 -6.25 13.39 -4.25
C LEU A 72 -5.69 12.06 -3.78
N LEU A 73 -4.51 12.06 -3.14
CA LEU A 73 -3.84 10.84 -2.68
C LEU A 73 -4.07 10.63 -1.19
N THR A 74 -4.54 9.44 -0.85
CA THR A 74 -4.66 8.99 0.54
C THR A 74 -3.29 8.61 1.10
N HIS A 75 -2.49 7.87 0.35
CA HIS A 75 -1.15 7.43 0.74
C HIS A 75 -0.35 6.88 -0.45
N ALA A 76 0.94 6.56 -0.22
CA ALA A 76 1.91 6.31 -1.29
C ALA A 76 1.98 4.86 -1.82
N HIS A 77 1.19 3.90 -1.33
CA HIS A 77 1.26 2.54 -1.83
C HIS A 77 0.94 2.44 -3.34
N MET A 78 1.53 1.45 -4.00
CA MET A 78 1.44 1.22 -5.44
C MET A 78 0.00 1.03 -5.94
N ASP A 79 -0.85 0.42 -5.15
CA ASP A 79 -2.27 0.20 -5.42
C ASP A 79 -3.14 1.44 -5.17
N HIS A 80 -2.53 2.56 -4.75
CA HIS A 80 -3.14 3.88 -4.61
C HIS A 80 -2.51 4.95 -5.51
N THR A 81 -1.24 4.79 -5.92
CA THR A 81 -0.50 5.80 -6.72
C THR A 81 0.06 5.30 -8.02
N GLY A 82 0.22 3.99 -8.15
CA GLY A 82 1.04 3.38 -9.20
C GLY A 82 0.56 3.56 -10.64
N TYR A 83 -0.68 4.00 -10.88
CA TYR A 83 -1.21 4.28 -12.21
C TYR A 83 -1.01 5.75 -12.64
N LEU A 84 -0.59 6.64 -11.74
CA LEU A 84 -0.41 8.08 -12.03
C LEU A 84 0.41 8.37 -13.28
N PRO A 85 1.61 7.74 -13.52
CA PRO A 85 2.38 8.03 -14.73
C PRO A 85 1.65 7.63 -16.02
N ARG A 86 0.83 6.57 -15.96
CA ARG A 86 0.00 6.19 -17.10
C ARG A 86 -1.15 7.15 -17.32
N LEU A 87 -1.78 7.65 -16.27
CA LEU A 87 -2.82 8.68 -16.35
C LEU A 87 -2.27 9.95 -17.02
N VAL A 88 -1.09 10.42 -16.58
CA VAL A 88 -0.40 11.59 -17.17
C VAL A 88 0.00 11.33 -18.63
N LYS A 89 0.52 10.13 -18.93
CA LYS A 89 0.84 9.71 -20.30
C LYS A 89 -0.37 9.80 -21.23
N HIS A 90 -1.57 9.54 -20.73
CA HIS A 90 -2.82 9.58 -21.48
C HIS A 90 -3.54 10.93 -21.42
N GLY A 91 -2.90 11.99 -20.93
CA GLY A 91 -3.37 13.35 -21.11
C GLY A 91 -3.78 14.10 -19.85
N PHE A 92 -3.77 13.48 -18.66
CA PHE A 92 -4.01 14.22 -17.41
C PHE A 92 -2.99 15.35 -17.23
N ARG A 93 -3.48 16.54 -16.82
CA ARG A 93 -2.65 17.75 -16.63
C ARG A 93 -3.00 18.52 -15.35
N GLY A 94 -3.97 18.03 -14.59
CA GLY A 94 -4.39 18.63 -13.32
C GLY A 94 -3.36 18.47 -12.21
N SER A 95 -3.71 18.88 -10.99
CA SER A 95 -2.86 18.75 -9.81
C SER A 95 -3.04 17.40 -9.11
N ILE A 96 -1.96 16.89 -8.51
CA ILE A 96 -1.94 15.67 -7.71
C ILE A 96 -1.63 16.09 -6.27
N TRP A 97 -2.64 16.06 -5.41
CA TRP A 97 -2.58 16.54 -4.03
C TRP A 97 -2.33 15.39 -3.04
N GLY A 98 -1.45 15.59 -2.10
CA GLY A 98 -1.17 14.65 -1.02
C GLY A 98 -0.28 15.30 0.04
N THR A 99 -0.14 14.66 1.20
CA THR A 99 0.76 15.18 2.24
C THR A 99 2.22 15.14 1.77
N ASP A 100 3.08 15.93 2.38
CA ASP A 100 4.52 16.01 2.04
C ASP A 100 5.19 14.62 2.02
N ALA A 101 4.94 13.82 3.05
CA ALA A 101 5.48 12.47 3.13
C ALA A 101 4.89 11.54 2.07
N THR A 102 3.58 11.61 1.80
CA THR A 102 2.94 10.87 0.71
C THR A 102 3.56 11.23 -0.63
N GLN A 103 3.83 12.50 -0.90
CA GLN A 103 4.49 12.96 -2.13
C GLN A 103 5.90 12.38 -2.26
N ALA A 104 6.73 12.52 -1.22
CA ALA A 104 8.10 12.04 -1.22
C ALA A 104 8.19 10.51 -1.39
N LEU A 105 7.33 9.74 -0.70
CA LEU A 105 7.27 8.30 -0.85
C LEU A 105 6.73 7.88 -2.22
N THR A 106 5.73 8.58 -2.76
CA THR A 106 5.18 8.33 -4.10
C THR A 106 6.25 8.48 -5.18
N GLU A 107 7.09 9.52 -5.11
CA GLU A 107 8.21 9.67 -6.05
C GLU A 107 9.11 8.42 -6.07
N ILE A 108 9.50 7.91 -4.89
CA ILE A 108 10.37 6.73 -4.78
C ILE A 108 9.68 5.51 -5.38
N VAL A 109 8.42 5.29 -5.01
CA VAL A 109 7.61 4.14 -5.46
C VAL A 109 7.44 4.15 -6.98
N LEU A 110 7.12 5.30 -7.57
CA LEU A 110 6.91 5.42 -9.02
C LEU A 110 8.21 5.25 -9.81
N ARG A 111 9.33 5.80 -9.34
CA ARG A 111 10.64 5.65 -9.99
C ARG A 111 11.10 4.19 -9.98
N ASP A 112 10.99 3.51 -8.85
CA ASP A 112 11.35 2.10 -8.73
C ASP A 112 10.46 1.22 -9.61
N SER A 113 9.16 1.46 -9.59
CA SER A 113 8.20 0.74 -10.43
C SER A 113 8.49 0.90 -11.93
N ALA A 114 8.78 2.12 -12.39
CA ALA A 114 9.14 2.36 -13.78
C ALA A 114 10.43 1.61 -14.18
N TYR A 115 11.45 1.70 -13.34
CA TYR A 115 12.71 1.00 -13.55
C TYR A 115 12.53 -0.52 -13.65
N LEU A 116 11.78 -1.12 -12.72
CA LEU A 116 11.50 -2.56 -12.74
C LEU A 116 10.72 -2.98 -13.99
N GLN A 117 9.70 -2.21 -14.38
CA GLN A 117 8.89 -2.49 -15.57
C GLN A 117 9.72 -2.40 -16.87
N GLU A 118 10.63 -1.42 -16.98
CA GLU A 118 11.52 -1.30 -18.14
C GLU A 118 12.47 -2.50 -18.19
N ARG A 119 13.10 -2.87 -17.06
CA ARG A 119 13.98 -4.02 -16.96
C ARG A 119 13.28 -5.35 -17.28
N ASP A 120 12.06 -5.54 -16.79
CA ASP A 120 11.28 -6.74 -17.08
C ASP A 120 10.91 -6.83 -18.57
N ALA A 121 10.57 -5.70 -19.20
CA ALA A 121 10.26 -5.65 -20.62
C ALA A 121 11.51 -5.93 -21.48
N ASP A 122 12.64 -5.33 -21.14
CA ASP A 122 13.91 -5.54 -21.85
C ASP A 122 14.34 -7.00 -21.71
N PHE A 123 14.31 -7.57 -20.52
CA PHE A 123 14.64 -8.97 -20.28
C PHE A 123 13.73 -9.93 -21.07
N ALA A 124 12.41 -9.65 -21.10
CA ALA A 124 11.47 -10.46 -21.87
C ALA A 124 11.73 -10.40 -23.38
N ASN A 125 12.15 -9.23 -23.91
CA ASN A 125 12.51 -9.05 -25.31
C ASN A 125 13.83 -9.74 -25.66
N GLU A 126 14.85 -9.64 -24.83
CA GLU A 126 16.16 -10.27 -25.04
C GLU A 126 16.08 -11.81 -25.03
N HIS A 127 15.19 -12.38 -24.20
CA HIS A 127 15.11 -13.84 -24.01
C HIS A 127 13.90 -14.49 -24.70
N GLY A 128 13.11 -13.73 -25.45
CA GLY A 128 11.97 -14.26 -26.20
C GLY A 128 10.83 -14.78 -25.32
N PHE A 129 10.71 -14.33 -24.07
CA PHE A 129 9.65 -14.78 -23.13
C PHE A 129 8.32 -14.06 -23.31
N SER A 130 8.27 -13.03 -24.14
CA SER A 130 7.04 -12.29 -24.43
C SER A 130 6.13 -13.11 -25.34
N ARG A 131 4.82 -13.09 -25.04
CA ARG A 131 3.77 -13.58 -25.94
C ARG A 131 3.39 -12.53 -27.01
N HIS A 132 3.89 -11.33 -26.87
CA HIS A 132 3.70 -10.21 -27.79
C HIS A 132 4.96 -10.05 -28.65
N GLU A 133 4.83 -9.51 -29.83
CA GLU A 133 5.98 -9.21 -30.72
C GLU A 133 7.04 -8.38 -29.99
N LYS A 134 6.60 -7.45 -29.14
CA LYS A 134 7.45 -6.68 -28.24
C LYS A 134 6.81 -6.50 -26.88
N ALA A 135 7.52 -6.89 -25.82
CA ALA A 135 7.14 -6.54 -24.45
C ALA A 135 7.32 -5.05 -24.20
N LEU A 136 6.33 -4.41 -23.62
CA LEU A 136 6.36 -2.98 -23.29
C LEU A 136 6.12 -2.78 -21.80
N PRO A 137 6.78 -1.79 -21.17
CA PRO A 137 6.39 -1.35 -19.82
C PRO A 137 5.09 -0.56 -19.90
N LEU A 138 4.30 -0.60 -18.84
CA LEU A 138 3.05 0.15 -18.73
C LEU A 138 3.32 1.66 -18.81
N TYR A 139 4.40 2.09 -18.16
CA TYR A 139 5.00 3.43 -18.26
C TYR A 139 6.51 3.35 -18.03
N ARG A 140 7.21 4.42 -18.38
CA ARG A 140 8.66 4.54 -18.30
C ARG A 140 9.08 5.60 -17.29
N ILE A 141 10.38 5.64 -16.97
CA ILE A 141 10.94 6.67 -16.09
C ILE A 141 10.68 8.11 -16.60
N GLY A 142 10.62 8.30 -17.93
CA GLY A 142 10.25 9.56 -18.53
C GLY A 142 8.78 9.97 -18.30
N ASP A 143 7.86 9.01 -18.15
CA ASP A 143 6.47 9.27 -17.80
C ASP A 143 6.36 9.68 -16.32
N VAL A 144 7.17 9.08 -15.44
CA VAL A 144 7.29 9.50 -14.03
C VAL A 144 7.83 10.94 -13.96
N ALA A 145 8.89 11.26 -14.71
CA ALA A 145 9.46 12.60 -14.74
C ALA A 145 8.44 13.68 -15.15
N LYS A 146 7.43 13.33 -15.98
CA LYS A 146 6.31 14.22 -16.34
C LYS A 146 5.23 14.30 -15.26
N THR A 147 5.13 13.29 -14.41
CA THR A 147 4.14 13.21 -13.33
C THR A 147 4.53 14.05 -12.13
N LEU A 148 5.79 13.99 -11.71
CA LEU A 148 6.28 14.65 -10.50
C LEU A 148 6.02 16.17 -10.46
N PRO A 149 6.16 16.95 -11.55
CA PRO A 149 5.86 18.37 -11.53
C PRO A 149 4.38 18.71 -11.28
N LEU A 150 3.46 17.74 -11.39
CA LEU A 150 2.03 17.94 -11.09
C LEU A 150 1.70 17.73 -9.61
N MET A 151 2.65 17.18 -8.85
CA MET A 151 2.44 16.87 -7.43
C MET A 151 2.49 18.14 -6.57
N ARG A 152 1.56 18.26 -5.62
CA ARG A 152 1.38 19.40 -4.72
C ARG A 152 1.17 18.91 -3.30
N SER A 153 1.86 19.51 -2.35
CA SER A 153 1.72 19.18 -0.92
C SER A 153 0.54 19.86 -0.27
N VAL A 154 -0.09 19.15 0.66
CA VAL A 154 -1.13 19.68 1.56
C VAL A 154 -0.74 19.43 3.01
N GLU A 155 -1.25 20.26 3.91
CA GLU A 155 -1.13 20.09 5.35
C GLU A 155 -2.31 19.32 5.93
N PHE A 156 -2.09 18.53 6.97
CA PHE A 156 -3.17 17.92 7.73
C PHE A 156 -4.06 19.01 8.37
N HIS A 157 -5.36 18.77 8.44
CA HIS A 157 -6.39 19.62 9.05
C HIS A 157 -6.61 20.98 8.35
N ARG A 158 -5.88 21.27 7.31
CA ARG A 158 -6.06 22.50 6.56
C ARG A 158 -6.90 22.22 5.32
N PRO A 159 -8.10 22.83 5.23
CA PRO A 159 -8.94 22.68 4.05
C PRO A 159 -8.26 23.24 2.81
N LEU A 160 -8.33 22.48 1.72
CA LEU A 160 -7.90 22.88 0.38
C LEU A 160 -9.14 23.23 -0.42
N ASP A 161 -9.25 24.47 -0.84
CA ASP A 161 -10.27 24.93 -1.78
C ASP A 161 -9.90 24.45 -3.20
N LEU A 162 -10.77 23.64 -3.79
CA LEU A 162 -10.64 23.12 -5.16
C LEU A 162 -11.48 23.90 -6.16
N GLY A 163 -12.15 24.98 -5.73
CA GLY A 163 -13.10 25.78 -6.53
C GLY A 163 -14.50 25.16 -6.57
N ASP A 164 -15.44 25.89 -7.14
CA ASP A 164 -16.84 25.47 -7.32
C ASP A 164 -17.54 25.05 -6.01
N GLY A 165 -17.10 25.56 -4.84
CA GLY A 165 -17.61 25.17 -3.52
C GLY A 165 -17.16 23.79 -3.05
N ILE A 166 -16.11 23.26 -3.63
CA ILE A 166 -15.54 21.94 -3.30
C ILE A 166 -14.32 22.15 -2.40
N GLU A 167 -14.29 21.46 -1.27
CA GLU A 167 -13.21 21.52 -0.29
C GLU A 167 -12.74 20.12 0.08
N ALA A 168 -11.42 19.92 0.16
CA ALA A 168 -10.83 18.66 0.58
C ALA A 168 -9.94 18.86 1.83
N THR A 169 -10.05 17.96 2.82
CA THR A 169 -9.27 18.02 4.05
C THR A 169 -8.68 16.64 4.37
N TRP A 170 -7.38 16.61 4.72
CA TRP A 170 -6.64 15.40 5.09
C TRP A 170 -6.53 15.25 6.60
N TYR A 171 -6.84 14.05 7.12
CA TYR A 171 -6.74 13.67 8.53
C TYR A 171 -5.82 12.46 8.66
N ARG A 172 -4.97 12.37 9.68
CA ARG A 172 -4.01 11.27 9.81
C ARG A 172 -4.69 9.92 9.88
N ALA A 173 -4.29 9.02 8.99
CA ALA A 173 -4.82 7.65 8.95
C ALA A 173 -3.96 6.66 9.75
N GLY A 174 -2.68 6.93 9.96
CA GLY A 174 -1.75 6.08 10.71
C GLY A 174 -1.40 4.75 10.02
N HIS A 175 -1.50 4.68 8.70
CA HIS A 175 -1.23 3.48 7.91
C HIS A 175 0.25 3.40 7.49
N ILE A 176 0.74 4.38 6.79
CA ILE A 176 2.15 4.63 6.48
C ILE A 176 2.43 6.10 6.70
N LEU A 177 3.69 6.51 6.68
CA LEU A 177 4.05 7.91 6.86
C LEU A 177 3.32 8.79 5.84
N GLY A 178 2.69 9.87 6.30
CA GLY A 178 1.90 10.78 5.48
C GLY A 178 0.51 10.30 5.08
N SER A 179 0.11 9.09 5.45
CA SER A 179 -1.21 8.55 5.08
C SER A 179 -2.36 9.33 5.69
N ALA A 180 -3.42 9.51 4.92
CA ALA A 180 -4.57 10.30 5.32
C ALA A 180 -5.91 9.65 4.96
N SER A 181 -6.90 9.90 5.82
CA SER A 181 -8.29 9.90 5.44
C SER A 181 -8.62 11.25 4.79
N ILE A 182 -9.37 11.26 3.70
CA ILE A 182 -9.70 12.48 2.96
C ILE A 182 -11.20 12.72 3.04
N ARG A 183 -11.60 13.87 3.57
CA ARG A 183 -12.98 14.34 3.52
C ARG A 183 -13.12 15.34 2.39
N VAL A 184 -14.00 15.04 1.43
CA VAL A 184 -14.36 15.95 0.34
C VAL A 184 -15.76 16.45 0.61
N ALA A 185 -15.90 17.77 0.81
CA ALA A 185 -17.16 18.47 0.88
C ALA A 185 -17.51 19.05 -0.50
N THR A 186 -18.75 18.91 -0.92
CA THR A 186 -19.29 19.44 -2.17
C THR A 186 -20.58 20.21 -1.87
N PRO A 187 -21.12 21.03 -2.79
CA PRO A 187 -22.39 21.70 -2.58
C PRO A 187 -23.57 20.77 -2.27
N ASP A 188 -23.52 19.52 -2.74
CA ASP A 188 -24.62 18.55 -2.61
C ASP A 188 -24.46 17.63 -1.40
N GLY A 189 -23.27 17.53 -0.82
CA GLY A 189 -22.97 16.63 0.30
C GLY A 189 -21.49 16.38 0.47
N SER A 190 -21.15 15.37 1.26
CA SER A 190 -19.76 15.08 1.59
C SER A 190 -19.42 13.59 1.48
N VAL A 191 -18.17 13.30 1.10
CA VAL A 191 -17.65 11.93 1.04
C VAL A 191 -16.38 11.83 1.88
N LEU A 192 -16.27 10.77 2.65
CA LEU A 192 -15.09 10.45 3.44
C LEU A 192 -14.42 9.19 2.88
N PHE A 193 -13.18 9.33 2.45
CA PHE A 193 -12.33 8.24 1.96
C PHE A 193 -11.36 7.84 3.06
N LEU A 194 -11.35 6.56 3.41
CA LEU A 194 -10.70 6.07 4.59
C LEU A 194 -9.58 5.10 4.29
N GLY A 195 -8.36 5.50 4.72
CA GLY A 195 -7.32 4.58 5.07
C GLY A 195 -7.26 4.46 6.60
N ARG A 196 -7.12 3.25 7.15
CA ARG A 196 -7.06 3.08 8.60
C ARG A 196 -6.15 1.97 9.05
N THR A 197 -5.41 2.28 10.16
CA THR A 197 -4.67 1.22 10.85
C THR A 197 -4.16 1.64 12.23
N THR A 198 -3.71 0.67 13.02
CA THR A 198 -2.86 0.86 14.18
C THR A 198 -1.42 0.63 13.76
N HIS A 199 -0.55 1.62 13.96
CA HIS A 199 0.84 1.54 13.55
C HIS A 199 1.79 1.62 14.75
N PRO A 200 2.79 0.73 14.85
CA PRO A 200 3.66 0.69 16.04
C PRO A 200 4.60 1.90 16.13
N VAL A 201 4.97 2.51 15.01
CA VAL A 201 5.96 3.59 14.93
C VAL A 201 5.31 4.96 14.71
N LEU A 202 4.16 5.02 14.03
CA LEU A 202 3.48 6.27 13.72
C LEU A 202 2.49 6.68 14.83
N ARG A 203 2.18 7.97 14.90
CA ARG A 203 1.12 8.49 15.76
C ARG A 203 -0.22 7.82 15.45
N SER A 204 -1.05 7.72 16.47
CA SER A 204 -2.37 7.14 16.34
C SER A 204 -3.20 7.88 15.30
N ARG A 205 -4.04 7.11 14.62
CA ARG A 205 -5.07 7.62 13.70
C ARG A 205 -5.97 8.64 14.37
N GLU A 206 -6.53 9.48 13.56
CA GLU A 206 -7.57 10.44 13.96
C GLU A 206 -8.94 9.95 13.49
N ILE A 207 -9.97 10.37 14.17
CA ILE A 207 -11.35 10.20 13.71
C ILE A 207 -11.76 11.53 13.07
N PRO A 208 -11.87 11.59 11.73
CA PRO A 208 -12.30 12.81 11.05
C PRO A 208 -13.78 13.10 11.30
N PRO A 209 -14.26 14.33 11.03
CA PRO A 209 -15.68 14.59 10.97
C PRO A 209 -16.37 13.63 10.00
N GLY A 210 -17.59 13.20 10.35
CA GLY A 210 -18.37 12.33 9.49
C GLY A 210 -18.76 13.00 8.17
N ALA A 211 -19.32 12.20 7.27
CA ALA A 211 -19.74 12.63 5.94
C ALA A 211 -21.06 11.94 5.57
N ASP A 212 -21.75 12.43 4.54
CA ASP A 212 -22.98 11.81 4.06
C ASP A 212 -22.74 10.39 3.52
N VAL A 213 -21.61 10.19 2.83
CA VAL A 213 -21.11 8.89 2.37
C VAL A 213 -19.72 8.64 2.91
N ALA A 214 -19.45 7.43 3.42
CA ALA A 214 -18.12 7.02 3.82
C ALA A 214 -17.68 5.75 3.07
N LEU A 215 -16.43 5.72 2.63
CA LEU A 215 -15.76 4.53 2.13
C LEU A 215 -14.82 4.00 3.21
N ILE A 216 -14.93 2.72 3.55
CA ILE A 216 -14.09 2.08 4.57
C ILE A 216 -13.34 0.89 3.97
N GLU A 217 -12.03 0.79 4.24
CA GLU A 217 -11.26 -0.38 3.85
C GLU A 217 -11.78 -1.63 4.57
N SER A 218 -11.59 -2.79 3.97
CA SER A 218 -12.12 -4.05 4.51
C SER A 218 -11.16 -5.23 4.33
N THR A 219 -9.85 -4.95 4.33
CA THR A 219 -8.80 -5.97 4.15
C THR A 219 -8.93 -7.10 5.16
N TYR A 220 -9.17 -6.77 6.42
CA TYR A 220 -9.40 -7.71 7.53
C TYR A 220 -10.79 -7.58 8.15
N GLY A 221 -11.79 -7.29 7.34
CA GLY A 221 -13.18 -7.15 7.80
C GLY A 221 -13.83 -8.44 8.31
N ASP A 222 -13.17 -9.58 8.17
CA ASP A 222 -13.62 -10.93 8.54
C ASP A 222 -12.84 -11.55 9.70
N ARG A 223 -11.90 -10.83 10.32
CA ARG A 223 -11.03 -11.37 11.36
C ARG A 223 -10.65 -10.35 12.42
N GLU A 224 -10.17 -10.85 13.55
CA GLU A 224 -9.64 -10.07 14.66
C GLU A 224 -8.13 -10.29 14.78
N HIS A 225 -7.39 -9.26 15.20
CA HIS A 225 -6.00 -9.41 15.58
C HIS A 225 -5.92 -10.11 16.96
N ILE A 226 -5.04 -11.08 17.05
CA ILE A 226 -4.73 -11.73 18.31
C ILE A 226 -3.65 -10.90 18.98
N GLU A 227 -3.92 -10.39 20.19
CA GLU A 227 -2.90 -9.77 21.02
C GLU A 227 -2.07 -10.86 21.72
N PRO A 228 -0.83 -11.12 21.29
CA PRO A 228 0.00 -12.12 21.92
C PRO A 228 0.56 -11.61 23.25
N ALA A 229 0.83 -12.52 24.17
CA ALA A 229 1.49 -12.19 25.45
C ALA A 229 2.90 -11.58 25.27
N SER A 230 3.56 -11.89 24.14
CA SER A 230 4.86 -11.34 23.75
C SER A 230 4.83 -11.00 22.27
N PRO A 231 4.95 -9.70 21.90
CA PRO A 231 4.89 -9.28 20.50
C PRO A 231 5.94 -9.97 19.62
N HIS A 232 5.52 -10.41 18.44
CA HIS A 232 6.40 -11.04 17.43
C HIS A 232 7.15 -12.28 17.93
N GLU A 233 6.57 -13.08 18.83
CA GLU A 233 7.25 -14.26 19.37
C GLU A 233 7.48 -15.33 18.29
N ALA A 234 6.56 -15.50 17.35
CA ALA A 234 6.75 -16.42 16.21
C ALA A 234 7.99 -16.03 15.39
N PHE A 235 8.21 -14.74 15.17
CA PHE A 235 9.38 -14.22 14.47
C PHE A 235 10.66 -14.41 15.29
N ALA A 236 10.65 -14.05 16.57
CA ALA A 236 11.80 -14.24 17.46
C ALA A 236 12.22 -15.72 17.55
N ALA A 237 11.26 -16.63 17.71
CA ALA A 237 11.51 -18.08 17.75
C ALA A 237 12.07 -18.60 16.42
N ALA A 238 11.54 -18.11 15.29
CA ALA A 238 12.07 -18.47 13.96
C ALA A 238 13.53 -18.04 13.81
N ILE A 239 13.89 -16.82 14.25
CA ILE A 239 15.26 -16.32 14.22
C ILE A 239 16.17 -17.21 15.08
N ARG A 240 15.80 -17.44 16.36
CA ARG A 240 16.61 -18.26 17.29
C ARG A 240 16.88 -19.67 16.73
N ARG A 241 15.82 -20.33 16.24
CA ARG A 241 15.92 -21.68 15.65
C ARG A 241 16.81 -21.69 14.42
N THR A 242 16.61 -20.76 13.50
CA THR A 242 17.35 -20.68 12.22
C THR A 242 18.84 -20.46 12.48
N VAL A 243 19.15 -19.51 13.36
CA VAL A 243 20.54 -19.20 13.74
C VAL A 243 21.23 -20.39 14.41
N SER A 244 20.52 -21.14 15.28
CA SER A 244 21.07 -22.34 15.94
C SER A 244 21.38 -23.47 14.94
N LEU A 245 20.70 -23.51 13.80
CA LEU A 245 20.96 -24.45 12.69
C LEU A 245 22.07 -23.95 11.74
N GLY A 246 22.64 -22.77 11.98
CA GLY A 246 23.61 -22.16 11.08
C GLY A 246 23.00 -21.58 9.80
N GLY A 247 21.69 -21.43 9.73
CA GLY A 247 20.94 -20.86 8.61
C GLY A 247 20.74 -19.35 8.71
N SER A 248 20.11 -18.76 7.68
CA SER A 248 19.76 -17.34 7.62
C SER A 248 18.25 -17.17 7.46
N VAL A 249 17.75 -16.04 7.95
CA VAL A 249 16.33 -15.66 7.87
C VAL A 249 16.15 -14.66 6.72
N LEU A 250 15.24 -14.95 5.78
CA LEU A 250 14.82 -14.03 4.76
C LEU A 250 13.46 -13.45 5.15
N VAL A 251 13.36 -12.13 5.14
CA VAL A 251 12.12 -11.39 5.40
C VAL A 251 11.71 -10.63 4.14
N PRO A 252 10.82 -11.19 3.30
CA PRO A 252 10.16 -10.45 2.25
C PRO A 252 9.33 -9.33 2.88
N ALA A 253 9.68 -8.07 2.60
CA ALA A 253 9.00 -6.91 3.16
C ALA A 253 8.67 -5.89 2.07
N PHE A 254 7.54 -5.17 2.23
CA PHE A 254 7.30 -4.00 1.39
C PHE A 254 8.36 -2.95 1.73
N ALA A 255 8.87 -2.31 0.68
CA ALA A 255 9.94 -1.34 0.83
C ALA A 255 9.50 -0.07 1.56
N VAL A 256 8.23 0.30 1.41
CA VAL A 256 7.62 1.42 2.13
C VAL A 256 6.82 0.85 3.27
N ASP A 257 7.19 1.27 4.46
CA ASP A 257 6.63 1.04 5.77
C ASP A 257 6.96 -0.33 6.39
N ARG A 258 6.73 -1.45 5.71
CA ARG A 258 6.96 -2.77 6.32
C ARG A 258 8.42 -3.00 6.74
N THR A 259 9.36 -2.50 5.97
CA THR A 259 10.79 -2.58 6.31
C THR A 259 11.08 -1.80 7.58
N GLU A 260 10.51 -0.62 7.75
CA GLU A 260 10.65 0.24 8.92
C GLU A 260 10.07 -0.41 10.18
N VAL A 261 8.88 -1.00 10.07
CA VAL A 261 8.23 -1.73 11.18
C VAL A 261 9.01 -2.97 11.57
N VAL A 262 9.48 -3.76 10.60
CA VAL A 262 10.31 -4.96 10.87
C VAL A 262 11.63 -4.57 11.54
N LEU A 263 12.29 -3.50 11.09
CA LEU A 263 13.51 -3.00 11.71
C LEU A 263 13.27 -2.53 13.14
N ALA A 264 12.17 -1.82 13.41
CA ALA A 264 11.81 -1.38 14.76
C ALA A 264 11.55 -2.58 15.69
N ALA A 265 10.83 -3.60 15.22
CA ALA A 265 10.58 -4.82 15.98
C ALA A 265 11.87 -5.60 16.27
N LEU A 266 12.76 -5.73 15.27
CA LEU A 266 14.07 -6.37 15.46
C LEU A 266 14.93 -5.63 16.47
N ASP A 267 14.95 -4.29 16.45
CA ASP A 267 15.72 -3.48 17.40
C ASP A 267 15.18 -3.66 18.84
N GLY A 268 13.86 -3.67 19.02
CA GLY A 268 13.23 -3.97 20.30
C GLY A 268 13.56 -5.38 20.81
N MET A 269 13.42 -6.41 19.97
CA MET A 269 13.77 -7.78 20.35
C MET A 269 15.25 -7.96 20.66
N ALA A 270 16.15 -7.24 19.97
CA ALA A 270 17.58 -7.24 20.26
C ALA A 270 17.88 -6.55 21.59
N ALA A 271 17.24 -5.41 21.88
CA ALA A 271 17.35 -4.71 23.16
C ALA A 271 16.92 -5.58 24.36
N GLU A 272 15.87 -6.37 24.16
CA GLU A 272 15.32 -7.30 25.16
C GLU A 272 16.10 -8.63 25.25
N GLY A 273 17.09 -8.86 24.39
CA GLY A 273 17.84 -10.13 24.33
C GLY A 273 17.03 -11.31 23.81
N ARG A 274 15.91 -11.09 23.14
CA ARG A 274 15.01 -12.13 22.60
C ARG A 274 15.55 -12.78 21.34
N ILE A 275 16.47 -12.12 20.64
CA ILE A 275 17.12 -12.65 19.43
C ILE A 275 18.65 -12.61 19.59
N PRO A 276 19.37 -13.55 18.94
CA PRO A 276 20.84 -13.55 18.97
C PRO A 276 21.41 -12.35 18.19
N PRO A 277 22.62 -11.84 18.54
CA PRO A 277 23.24 -10.70 17.88
C PRO A 277 23.82 -11.06 16.52
N VAL A 278 22.96 -11.24 15.51
CA VAL A 278 23.35 -11.54 14.12
C VAL A 278 23.30 -10.27 13.24
N PRO A 279 24.07 -10.23 12.12
CA PRO A 279 23.97 -9.16 11.15
C PRO A 279 22.58 -9.06 10.54
N VAL A 280 22.08 -7.83 10.35
CA VAL A 280 20.84 -7.52 9.66
C VAL A 280 21.17 -6.77 8.38
N TYR A 281 20.73 -7.27 7.25
CA TYR A 281 20.94 -6.66 5.95
C TYR A 281 19.62 -6.15 5.39
N VAL A 282 19.59 -4.89 4.93
CA VAL A 282 18.49 -4.36 4.12
C VAL A 282 18.95 -4.32 2.68
N ASP A 283 18.41 -5.25 1.89
CA ASP A 283 18.75 -5.41 0.46
C ASP A 283 17.60 -4.93 -0.42
N SER A 284 17.34 -3.62 -0.35
CA SER A 284 16.34 -2.91 -1.16
C SER A 284 16.67 -1.43 -1.24
N PRO A 285 17.14 -0.92 -2.38
CA PRO A 285 17.42 0.51 -2.55
C PRO A 285 16.19 1.39 -2.28
N MET A 286 14.99 0.93 -2.64
CA MET A 286 13.74 1.64 -2.36
C MET A 286 13.47 1.73 -0.85
N ALA A 287 13.61 0.62 -0.11
CA ALA A 287 13.42 0.61 1.34
C ALA A 287 14.42 1.53 2.07
N LEU A 288 15.65 1.59 1.58
CA LEU A 288 16.66 2.49 2.16
C LEU A 288 16.31 3.96 1.97
N ARG A 289 15.78 4.33 0.81
CA ARG A 289 15.28 5.70 0.56
C ARG A 289 14.05 6.01 1.41
N SER A 290 13.13 5.06 1.56
CA SER A 290 11.98 5.20 2.45
C SER A 290 12.44 5.45 3.88
N LEU A 291 13.38 4.66 4.40
CA LEU A 291 13.94 4.83 5.73
C LEU A 291 14.60 6.21 5.93
N GLU A 292 15.22 6.77 4.90
CA GLU A 292 15.76 8.14 4.93
C GLU A 292 14.64 9.18 5.12
N ILE A 293 13.49 9.02 4.43
CA ILE A 293 12.32 9.90 4.60
C ILE A 293 11.75 9.75 6.02
N TYR A 294 11.56 8.53 6.53
CA TYR A 294 11.08 8.29 7.89
C TYR A 294 11.99 8.93 8.97
N ARG A 295 13.29 9.01 8.70
CA ARG A 295 14.28 9.63 9.60
C ARG A 295 14.41 11.13 9.44
N ALA A 296 13.80 11.74 8.43
CA ALA A 296 13.90 13.16 8.18
C ALA A 296 13.31 13.97 9.36
N PRO A 297 13.97 15.04 9.81
CA PRO A 297 13.47 15.86 10.91
C PRO A 297 12.08 16.43 10.68
N SER A 298 11.73 16.74 9.44
CA SER A 298 10.41 17.25 9.03
C SER A 298 9.26 16.25 9.31
N GLN A 299 9.57 14.96 9.37
CA GLN A 299 8.59 13.90 9.62
C GLN A 299 8.47 13.49 11.09
N ALA A 300 9.29 14.06 11.98
CA ALA A 300 9.30 13.70 13.40
C ALA A 300 7.95 13.91 14.10
N CYS A 301 7.11 14.83 13.61
CA CYS A 301 5.77 15.09 14.14
C CYS A 301 4.75 13.98 13.83
N GLU A 302 5.03 13.10 12.87
CA GLU A 302 4.18 11.96 12.54
C GLU A 302 4.61 10.67 13.28
N LEU A 303 5.80 10.64 13.86
CA LEU A 303 6.29 9.50 14.64
C LEU A 303 5.79 9.56 16.09
N ARG A 304 5.54 8.37 16.69
CA ARG A 304 5.23 8.26 18.11
C ARG A 304 6.42 8.73 18.95
N ASP A 305 6.16 9.57 19.96
CA ASP A 305 7.11 9.98 21.01
C ASP A 305 8.51 10.35 20.50
N GLY A 306 8.61 10.90 19.28
CA GLY A 306 9.88 11.24 18.65
C GLY A 306 10.74 10.03 18.26
N ALA A 307 10.13 8.87 18.07
CA ALA A 307 10.80 7.66 17.59
C ALA A 307 11.53 7.94 16.27
N ARG A 308 12.85 7.99 16.30
CA ARG A 308 13.69 8.34 15.13
C ARG A 308 14.23 7.12 14.41
N LEU A 309 13.68 5.94 14.53
CA LEU A 309 14.18 4.69 13.91
C LEU A 309 15.72 4.60 13.91
N ARG A 310 16.36 4.94 15.06
CA ARG A 310 17.84 4.97 15.18
C ARG A 310 18.45 3.59 15.17
N LEU A 311 17.73 2.57 15.63
CA LEU A 311 18.07 1.15 15.62
C LEU A 311 19.45 0.85 16.27
N PRO A 312 19.70 1.30 17.52
CA PRO A 312 21.02 1.22 18.13
C PRO A 312 21.45 -0.20 18.49
N HIS A 313 20.51 -1.15 18.60
CA HIS A 313 20.77 -2.54 19.00
C HIS A 313 21.00 -3.47 17.81
N LEU A 314 20.82 -2.98 16.55
CA LEU A 314 21.03 -3.78 15.34
C LEU A 314 22.41 -3.55 14.72
N ARG A 315 23.04 -4.65 14.27
CA ARG A 315 24.18 -4.59 13.37
C ARG A 315 23.69 -4.45 11.94
N LEU A 316 23.14 -3.26 11.61
CA LEU A 316 22.47 -2.99 10.34
C LEU A 316 23.46 -2.66 9.22
N THR A 317 23.37 -3.39 8.11
CA THR A 317 24.11 -3.11 6.87
C THR A 317 23.13 -2.82 5.74
N GLN A 318 23.34 -1.70 5.08
CA GLN A 318 22.53 -1.22 3.95
C GLN A 318 23.18 -1.59 2.64
N LEU A 319 22.46 -2.28 1.75
CA LEU A 319 22.98 -2.73 0.45
C LEU A 319 22.27 -1.96 -0.68
N ARG A 320 23.04 -1.12 -1.37
CA ARG A 320 22.53 -0.23 -2.42
C ARG A 320 22.76 -0.79 -3.81
N THR A 321 23.90 -1.45 -4.03
CA THR A 321 24.31 -1.93 -5.36
C THR A 321 23.98 -3.42 -5.56
N VAL A 322 24.02 -3.87 -6.82
CA VAL A 322 23.83 -5.28 -7.18
C VAL A 322 25.03 -6.11 -6.70
N GLU A 323 26.22 -5.54 -6.76
CA GLU A 323 27.47 -6.17 -6.33
C GLU A 323 27.46 -6.44 -4.83
N GLU A 324 26.97 -5.47 -4.03
CA GLU A 324 26.78 -5.65 -2.58
C GLU A 324 25.74 -6.75 -2.30
N SER A 325 24.61 -6.74 -3.01
CA SER A 325 23.58 -7.78 -2.90
C SER A 325 24.14 -9.19 -3.20
N LYS A 326 24.96 -9.33 -4.24
CA LYS A 326 25.60 -10.61 -4.60
C LYS A 326 26.55 -11.14 -3.53
N ARG A 327 27.16 -10.27 -2.71
CA ARG A 327 28.02 -10.70 -1.59
C ARG A 327 27.25 -11.48 -0.53
N LEU A 328 25.95 -11.25 -0.38
CA LEU A 328 25.11 -12.07 0.49
C LEU A 328 25.06 -13.54 0.07
N ASN A 329 25.42 -13.83 -1.19
CA ASN A 329 25.46 -15.21 -1.69
C ASN A 329 26.58 -16.06 -1.07
N THR A 330 27.58 -15.44 -0.49
CA THR A 330 28.76 -16.09 0.09
C THR A 330 28.89 -15.85 1.59
N LEU A 331 27.82 -15.45 2.27
CA LEU A 331 27.82 -15.28 3.72
C LEU A 331 28.15 -16.62 4.40
N GLY A 332 29.22 -16.65 5.16
CA GLY A 332 29.64 -17.81 5.94
C GLY A 332 29.01 -17.90 7.33
N THR A 333 28.17 -16.92 7.70
CA THR A 333 27.55 -16.80 9.04
C THR A 333 26.06 -16.57 8.92
N PRO A 334 25.26 -17.00 9.92
CA PRO A 334 23.84 -16.67 9.98
C PRO A 334 23.58 -15.16 9.92
N ALA A 335 22.48 -14.79 9.24
CA ALA A 335 22.08 -13.41 9.06
C ALA A 335 20.56 -13.26 8.93
N ILE A 336 20.06 -12.05 9.13
CA ILE A 336 18.69 -11.64 8.77
C ILE A 336 18.79 -10.77 7.52
N ILE A 337 18.06 -11.12 6.46
CA ILE A 337 18.03 -10.41 5.19
C ILE A 337 16.61 -9.89 4.97
N ILE A 338 16.44 -8.58 4.91
CA ILE A 338 15.18 -7.91 4.58
C ILE A 338 15.26 -7.45 3.13
N SER A 339 14.32 -7.91 2.28
CA SER A 339 14.36 -7.60 0.85
C SER A 339 12.96 -7.38 0.28
N ALA A 340 12.79 -6.37 -0.57
CA ALA A 340 11.53 -6.12 -1.28
C ALA A 340 11.43 -7.04 -2.52
N SER A 341 10.22 -7.51 -2.87
CA SER A 341 8.87 -7.12 -2.46
C SER A 341 8.30 -8.06 -1.38
N GLY A 342 7.37 -7.52 -0.57
CA GLY A 342 6.75 -8.27 0.54
C GLY A 342 5.88 -9.46 0.13
N MET A 343 5.35 -9.48 -1.09
CA MET A 343 4.57 -10.60 -1.66
C MET A 343 5.39 -11.47 -2.63
N ALA A 344 6.71 -11.30 -2.69
CA ALA A 344 7.63 -12.01 -3.59
C ALA A 344 7.22 -11.92 -5.07
N THR A 345 6.74 -10.77 -5.52
CA THR A 345 6.27 -10.57 -6.89
C THR A 345 7.38 -10.20 -7.86
N GLY A 346 8.47 -9.59 -7.40
CA GLY A 346 9.61 -9.14 -8.20
C GLY A 346 10.77 -8.66 -7.33
N GLY A 347 11.83 -8.17 -7.97
CA GLY A 347 12.97 -7.58 -7.29
C GLY A 347 14.00 -8.58 -6.75
N ARG A 348 14.91 -8.07 -5.91
CA ARG A 348 16.06 -8.85 -5.36
C ARG A 348 15.62 -10.03 -4.50
N VAL A 349 14.47 -9.93 -3.84
CA VAL A 349 13.92 -11.02 -3.01
C VAL A 349 13.77 -12.34 -3.78
N LEU A 350 13.50 -12.31 -5.09
CA LEU A 350 13.39 -13.52 -5.90
C LEU A 350 14.71 -14.27 -6.00
N HIS A 351 15.84 -13.56 -6.07
CA HIS A 351 17.17 -14.16 -6.08
C HIS A 351 17.52 -14.79 -4.73
N HIS A 352 17.15 -14.12 -3.64
CA HIS A 352 17.32 -14.68 -2.30
C HIS A 352 16.44 -15.91 -2.09
N LEU A 353 15.17 -15.87 -2.50
CA LEU A 353 14.27 -17.02 -2.42
C LEU A 353 14.81 -18.22 -3.24
N ALA A 354 15.24 -17.98 -4.49
CA ALA A 354 15.76 -19.06 -5.34
C ALA A 354 16.95 -19.77 -4.70
N ARG A 355 17.77 -19.06 -3.93
CA ARG A 355 18.94 -19.59 -3.27
C ARG A 355 18.64 -20.19 -1.88
N MET A 356 17.78 -19.57 -1.10
CA MET A 356 17.58 -19.92 0.30
C MET A 356 16.52 -21.01 0.51
N LEU A 357 15.50 -21.08 -0.36
CA LEU A 357 14.42 -22.07 -0.23
C LEU A 357 14.89 -23.53 -0.29
N PRO A 358 15.90 -23.92 -1.10
CA PRO A 358 16.37 -25.31 -1.12
C PRO A 358 17.11 -25.78 0.14
N ASP A 359 17.59 -24.88 0.99
CA ASP A 359 18.34 -25.23 2.21
C ASP A 359 17.41 -25.26 3.44
N PRO A 360 17.22 -26.46 4.08
CA PRO A 360 16.31 -26.61 5.21
C PRO A 360 16.78 -25.90 6.49
N ARG A 361 18.03 -25.40 6.55
CA ARG A 361 18.52 -24.59 7.68
C ARG A 361 17.94 -23.18 7.66
N ASN A 362 17.53 -22.69 6.48
CA ASN A 362 17.02 -21.35 6.32
C ASN A 362 15.54 -21.22 6.71
N CYS A 363 15.12 -19.98 6.91
CA CYS A 363 13.73 -19.62 7.18
C CYS A 363 13.30 -18.43 6.32
N VAL A 364 12.06 -18.48 5.81
CA VAL A 364 11.39 -17.32 5.23
C VAL A 364 10.30 -16.88 6.18
N VAL A 365 10.32 -15.61 6.60
CA VAL A 365 9.29 -15.03 7.48
C VAL A 365 8.44 -14.06 6.68
N LEU A 366 7.16 -14.40 6.50
CA LEU A 366 6.17 -13.58 5.80
C LEU A 366 5.53 -12.61 6.80
N THR A 367 5.68 -11.32 6.56
CA THR A 367 5.27 -10.26 7.46
C THR A 367 4.00 -9.55 6.96
N GLY A 368 2.86 -10.18 7.11
CA GLY A 368 1.55 -9.61 6.77
C GLY A 368 0.86 -10.26 5.58
N TYR A 369 -0.18 -9.58 5.08
CA TYR A 369 -1.10 -10.10 4.07
C TYR A 369 -0.39 -10.52 2.77
N GLN A 370 -0.79 -11.68 2.25
CA GLN A 370 -0.31 -12.24 0.98
C GLN A 370 -1.49 -12.38 0.01
N ALA A 371 -1.54 -11.52 -1.00
CA ALA A 371 -2.63 -11.51 -1.97
C ALA A 371 -2.68 -12.78 -2.83
N VAL A 372 -3.89 -13.22 -3.17
CA VAL A 372 -4.11 -14.37 -4.06
C VAL A 372 -3.37 -14.17 -5.39
N GLY A 373 -2.72 -15.24 -5.86
CA GLY A 373 -1.93 -15.25 -7.10
C GLY A 373 -0.52 -14.68 -6.98
N THR A 374 -0.03 -14.43 -5.76
CA THR A 374 1.37 -14.06 -5.49
C THR A 374 2.18 -15.27 -5.01
N ARG A 375 3.52 -15.21 -5.17
CA ARG A 375 4.42 -16.25 -4.67
C ARG A 375 4.46 -16.31 -3.14
N GLY A 376 4.35 -15.14 -2.49
CA GLY A 376 4.22 -15.06 -1.04
C GLY A 376 2.99 -15.84 -0.55
N ARG A 377 1.85 -15.73 -1.25
CA ARG A 377 0.65 -16.52 -0.96
C ARG A 377 0.88 -18.01 -1.15
N SER A 378 1.53 -18.42 -2.23
CA SER A 378 1.86 -19.83 -2.45
C SER A 378 2.74 -20.38 -1.33
N LEU A 379 3.75 -19.63 -0.86
CA LEU A 379 4.57 -20.02 0.30
C LEU A 379 3.72 -20.11 1.58
N ALA A 380 2.85 -19.15 1.83
CA ALA A 380 1.98 -19.16 2.99
C ALA A 380 1.02 -20.36 3.02
N ASP A 381 0.59 -20.80 1.83
CA ASP A 381 -0.29 -21.97 1.64
C ASP A 381 0.49 -23.32 1.62
N GLY A 382 1.81 -23.31 1.85
CA GLY A 382 2.62 -24.51 1.96
C GLY A 382 3.09 -25.13 0.65
N ALA A 383 3.29 -24.32 -0.40
CA ALA A 383 3.81 -24.80 -1.68
C ALA A 383 5.13 -25.55 -1.50
N GLN A 384 5.26 -26.72 -2.14
CA GLN A 384 6.46 -27.54 -2.10
C GLN A 384 7.52 -27.10 -3.14
N SER A 385 7.12 -26.29 -4.10
CA SER A 385 7.99 -25.66 -5.09
C SER A 385 7.43 -24.33 -5.57
N LEU A 386 8.29 -23.48 -6.09
CA LEU A 386 7.93 -22.19 -6.70
C LEU A 386 8.68 -21.99 -8.03
N LYS A 387 7.98 -21.40 -9.00
CA LYS A 387 8.63 -20.90 -10.21
C LYS A 387 9.26 -19.54 -9.96
N LEU A 388 10.59 -19.51 -9.87
CA LEU A 388 11.42 -18.32 -9.62
C LEU A 388 12.43 -18.14 -10.76
N LEU A 389 12.50 -16.94 -11.34
CA LEU A 389 13.48 -16.60 -12.38
C LEU A 389 13.53 -17.61 -13.54
N GLY A 390 12.38 -18.16 -13.93
CA GLY A 390 12.26 -19.16 -14.99
C GLY A 390 12.51 -20.61 -14.54
N MET A 391 13.01 -20.86 -13.34
CA MET A 391 13.34 -22.18 -12.79
C MET A 391 12.29 -22.64 -11.76
N GLU A 392 12.10 -23.96 -11.66
CA GLU A 392 11.34 -24.58 -10.56
C GLU A 392 12.28 -24.79 -9.37
N VAL A 393 11.93 -24.19 -8.23
CA VAL A 393 12.75 -24.19 -7.00
C VAL A 393 11.99 -24.89 -5.89
N GLY A 394 12.54 -25.96 -5.34
CA GLY A 394 11.94 -26.70 -4.22
C GLY A 394 11.98 -25.90 -2.92
N VAL A 395 10.93 -26.00 -2.12
CA VAL A 395 10.78 -25.33 -0.82
C VAL A 395 11.13 -26.36 0.28
N ARG A 396 12.32 -26.23 0.85
CA ARG A 396 12.81 -27.03 1.99
C ARG A 396 13.05 -26.17 3.23
N ALA A 397 13.29 -24.88 3.04
CA ALA A 397 13.35 -23.89 4.12
C ALA A 397 12.04 -23.83 4.89
N SER A 398 12.10 -23.54 6.19
CA SER A 398 10.89 -23.28 6.96
C SER A 398 10.23 -21.98 6.50
N VAL A 399 8.89 -21.97 6.49
CA VAL A 399 8.10 -20.75 6.22
C VAL A 399 7.29 -20.44 7.45
N VAL A 400 7.48 -19.24 8.00
CA VAL A 400 6.77 -18.73 9.18
C VAL A 400 5.95 -17.54 8.75
N ARG A 401 4.74 -17.42 9.29
CA ARG A 401 3.88 -16.24 9.12
C ARG A 401 3.87 -15.49 10.44
N ASP A 402 4.12 -14.20 10.39
CA ASP A 402 3.89 -13.29 11.51
C ASP A 402 2.88 -12.23 11.06
N GLU A 403 1.64 -12.40 11.48
CA GLU A 403 0.53 -11.51 11.10
C GLU A 403 0.48 -10.24 11.97
N GLU A 404 1.22 -10.18 13.07
CA GLU A 404 1.32 -9.02 13.95
C GLU A 404 1.98 -7.81 13.29
N PHE A 405 2.73 -8.05 12.20
CA PHE A 405 3.25 -6.97 11.36
C PHE A 405 2.17 -6.30 10.51
N SER A 406 0.93 -6.78 10.51
CA SER A 406 -0.11 -6.11 9.76
C SER A 406 -0.38 -4.72 10.33
N VAL A 407 -0.42 -3.75 9.42
CA VAL A 407 -0.81 -2.38 9.73
C VAL A 407 -2.26 -2.07 9.28
N HIS A 408 -3.02 -3.06 8.83
CA HIS A 408 -4.46 -2.93 8.58
C HIS A 408 -5.25 -3.17 9.85
N ALA A 409 -6.32 -2.41 10.05
CA ALA A 409 -7.22 -2.60 11.17
C ALA A 409 -8.02 -3.91 11.03
N ASP A 410 -8.33 -4.54 12.14
CA ASP A 410 -9.22 -5.69 12.22
C ASP A 410 -10.72 -5.30 12.20
N ALA A 411 -11.58 -6.29 12.22
CA ALA A 411 -13.03 -6.07 12.11
C ALA A 411 -13.58 -5.21 13.26
N SER A 412 -13.19 -5.47 14.49
CA SER A 412 -13.65 -4.71 15.67
C SER A 412 -13.11 -3.28 15.64
N GLU A 413 -11.84 -3.09 15.32
CA GLU A 413 -11.26 -1.77 15.19
C GLU A 413 -11.94 -0.93 14.08
N LEU A 414 -12.31 -1.54 12.94
CA LEU A 414 -13.03 -0.87 11.86
C LEU A 414 -14.45 -0.44 12.29
N VAL A 415 -15.15 -1.30 13.04
CA VAL A 415 -16.47 -1.00 13.61
C VAL A 415 -16.38 0.12 14.64
N ASP A 416 -15.41 0.06 15.57
CA ASP A 416 -15.23 1.08 16.60
C ASP A 416 -14.88 2.44 16.02
N TRP A 417 -14.08 2.43 14.97
CA TRP A 417 -13.79 3.67 14.28
C TRP A 417 -15.04 4.26 13.59
N ALA A 418 -15.83 3.43 12.90
CA ALA A 418 -17.08 3.88 12.27
C ALA A 418 -18.07 4.44 13.31
N ARG A 419 -18.10 3.85 14.52
CA ARG A 419 -18.87 4.37 15.67
C ARG A 419 -18.45 5.76 16.10
N GLY A 420 -17.15 6.08 15.98
CA GLY A 420 -16.59 7.38 16.36
C GLY A 420 -16.91 8.53 15.38
N LEU A 421 -17.41 8.26 14.19
CA LEU A 421 -17.73 9.28 13.20
C LEU A 421 -18.93 10.13 13.67
N SER A 422 -18.76 11.44 13.68
CA SER A 422 -19.82 12.38 14.04
C SER A 422 -19.89 13.54 13.03
N PRO A 423 -21.06 13.80 12.40
CA PRO A 423 -22.27 12.97 12.44
C PRO A 423 -22.04 11.58 11.86
N ALA A 424 -22.88 10.60 12.24
CA ALA A 424 -22.83 9.28 11.65
C ALA A 424 -23.07 9.36 10.12
N PRO A 425 -22.32 8.61 9.30
CA PRO A 425 -22.55 8.59 7.85
C PRO A 425 -23.94 8.09 7.50
N GLY A 426 -24.57 8.72 6.53
CA GLY A 426 -25.84 8.25 5.97
C GLY A 426 -25.71 6.91 5.29
N ARG A 427 -24.54 6.67 4.65
CA ARG A 427 -24.23 5.41 3.97
C ARG A 427 -22.74 5.07 4.01
N ILE A 428 -22.42 3.78 4.21
CA ILE A 428 -21.03 3.29 4.20
C ILE A 428 -20.85 2.26 3.08
N PHE A 429 -19.74 2.40 2.33
CA PHE A 429 -19.32 1.41 1.36
C PHE A 429 -18.02 0.74 1.80
N CYS A 430 -18.05 -0.59 1.96
CA CYS A 430 -16.87 -1.39 2.18
C CYS A 430 -16.11 -1.55 0.85
N VAL A 431 -14.86 -1.10 0.83
CA VAL A 431 -13.93 -1.10 -0.30
C VAL A 431 -12.61 -1.73 0.12
N HIS A 432 -11.66 -1.89 -0.79
CA HIS A 432 -10.31 -2.37 -0.50
C HIS A 432 -10.29 -3.63 0.38
N GLY A 433 -11.03 -4.66 -0.06
CA GLY A 433 -11.14 -5.96 0.61
C GLY A 433 -11.57 -7.04 -0.37
N GLU A 434 -11.26 -8.29 -0.09
CA GLU A 434 -11.81 -9.41 -0.82
C GLU A 434 -13.32 -9.54 -0.54
N PRO A 435 -14.10 -10.18 -1.41
CA PRO A 435 -15.57 -10.19 -1.29
C PRO A 435 -16.10 -10.65 0.06
N ASP A 436 -15.48 -11.67 0.67
CA ASP A 436 -15.92 -12.25 1.93
C ASP A 436 -15.62 -11.31 3.09
N SER A 437 -14.41 -10.74 3.15
CA SER A 437 -14.01 -9.76 4.17
C SER A 437 -14.86 -8.49 4.11
N ALA A 438 -15.10 -7.97 2.90
CA ALA A 438 -15.96 -6.79 2.72
C ALA A 438 -17.41 -7.07 3.14
N SER A 439 -17.93 -8.27 2.87
CA SER A 439 -19.29 -8.67 3.24
C SER A 439 -19.43 -8.86 4.75
N ALA A 440 -18.42 -9.44 5.40
CA ALA A 440 -18.39 -9.61 6.86
C ALA A 440 -18.39 -8.24 7.57
N LEU A 441 -17.54 -7.30 7.13
CA LEU A 441 -17.52 -5.95 7.69
C LEU A 441 -18.83 -5.21 7.48
N ALA A 442 -19.42 -5.24 6.28
CA ALA A 442 -20.71 -4.61 6.01
C ALA A 442 -21.81 -5.20 6.89
N GLY A 443 -21.79 -6.52 7.13
CA GLY A 443 -22.68 -7.20 8.08
C GLY A 443 -22.49 -6.72 9.52
N ALA A 444 -21.25 -6.59 9.97
CA ALA A 444 -20.92 -6.11 11.31
C ALA A 444 -21.35 -4.65 11.54
N LEU A 445 -21.13 -3.76 10.58
CA LEU A 445 -21.56 -2.36 10.63
C LEU A 445 -23.08 -2.24 10.73
N ARG A 446 -23.84 -3.03 9.97
CA ARG A 446 -25.29 -3.06 10.04
C ARG A 446 -25.78 -3.60 11.38
N SER A 447 -25.26 -4.76 11.83
CA SER A 447 -25.77 -5.44 13.02
C SER A 447 -25.35 -4.78 14.34
N ARG A 448 -24.12 -4.23 14.42
CA ARG A 448 -23.58 -3.65 15.67
C ARG A 448 -23.85 -2.16 15.81
N LEU A 449 -24.02 -1.41 14.69
CA LEU A 449 -24.17 0.04 14.69
C LEU A 449 -25.46 0.53 14.04
N GLY A 450 -26.23 -0.32 13.37
CA GLY A 450 -27.44 0.09 12.66
C GLY A 450 -27.17 0.98 11.43
N LEU A 451 -25.94 1.02 10.92
CA LEU A 451 -25.56 1.86 9.78
C LEU A 451 -25.96 1.22 8.44
N ASP A 452 -26.35 2.04 7.45
CA ASP A 452 -26.55 1.57 6.07
C ASP A 452 -25.16 1.27 5.45
N ALA A 453 -24.73 0.04 5.51
CA ALA A 453 -23.45 -0.42 5.01
C ALA A 453 -23.62 -1.44 3.87
N ALA A 454 -22.87 -1.25 2.78
CA ALA A 454 -22.90 -2.10 1.60
C ALA A 454 -21.48 -2.39 1.09
N VAL A 455 -21.32 -3.49 0.34
CA VAL A 455 -20.09 -3.77 -0.40
C VAL A 455 -20.14 -3.05 -1.75
N ALA A 456 -19.13 -2.23 -2.04
CA ALA A 456 -19.02 -1.57 -3.34
C ALA A 456 -18.82 -2.58 -4.47
N SER A 457 -19.37 -2.29 -5.66
CA SER A 457 -19.17 -3.08 -6.87
C SER A 457 -18.33 -2.33 -7.91
N PRO A 458 -17.47 -3.03 -8.68
CA PRO A 458 -16.70 -2.39 -9.75
C PRO A 458 -17.60 -1.68 -10.75
N GLY A 459 -17.32 -0.42 -11.07
CA GLY A 459 -18.10 0.40 -11.99
C GLY A 459 -19.43 0.93 -11.44
N GLN A 460 -19.78 0.62 -10.20
CA GLN A 460 -20.96 1.17 -9.54
C GLN A 460 -20.84 2.69 -9.42
N THR A 461 -21.94 3.40 -9.73
CA THR A 461 -22.07 4.85 -9.48
C THR A 461 -23.19 5.09 -8.48
N ILE A 462 -22.98 5.97 -7.54
CA ILE A 462 -23.97 6.39 -6.54
C ILE A 462 -24.08 7.93 -6.54
N THR A 463 -25.22 8.45 -6.11
CA THR A 463 -25.38 9.87 -5.82
C THR A 463 -24.95 10.17 -4.41
N VAL A 464 -24.22 11.28 -4.23
CA VAL A 464 -23.79 11.82 -2.95
C VAL A 464 -24.80 12.90 -2.53
N GLY A 465 -25.23 12.86 -1.28
CA GLY A 465 -26.19 13.82 -0.72
C GLY A 465 -27.14 13.11 0.25
N ARG A 466 -27.79 13.87 1.09
CA ARG A 466 -28.84 13.34 1.96
C ARG A 466 -30.07 13.02 1.11
N SER A 467 -30.50 11.76 1.13
CA SER A 467 -31.81 11.32 0.61
C SER A 467 -32.95 11.89 1.44
#